data_f6222c9b49ae65d4158acd6e64302757
#
_entry.id   f6222c9b49ae65d4158acd6e64302757
#
_cell.length_a   1.000
_cell.length_b   1.000
_cell.length_c   1.000
_cell.angle_alpha   90.00
_cell.angle_beta   90.00
_cell.angle_gamma   90.00
#
_symmetry.space_group_name_H-M   'P 1'
#
loop_
_entity.id
_entity.type
_entity.pdbx_description
1 polymer ?
#
loop_
_entity_poly.entity_id
_entity_poly.type
_entity_poly.pdbx_seq_one_letter_code
_entity_poly.pdbx_strand_id
1 'polypeptide(L)'
;MLDYKFRDATQDFDVILKTVSSVTDIIKKFADENGLPRDWMNSDFIKTASYSDMLSEVSKHLWTLNNGTLEIRTVSGVYLIAMKLIAHRDYRNDISDVIGILIEEREAGENITFDDIVNAYKRLYSCDIPKETAKMVREFTELTTPKLKEYYNKQKNSEQEFGGKIITYIDEGANINTRNVEDVIEAIKRKMEEQAGEGTGNTLCSFKT
;
A
#
# COMPACT_ATOMS: atom_id res chain seq x y z
N MET A 1 -8.87 3.03 2.62
CA MET A 1 -9.00 3.55 1.24
C MET A 1 -10.48 3.64 0.82
N LEU A 2 -11.30 4.24 1.66
CA LEU A 2 -12.74 4.41 1.40
C LEU A 2 -13.04 5.35 0.22
N ASP A 3 -12.07 6.19 -0.14
CA ASP A 3 -12.25 7.25 -1.14
C ASP A 3 -11.72 6.88 -2.54
N TYR A 4 -11.02 5.75 -2.68
CA TYR A 4 -10.38 5.37 -3.94
C TYR A 4 -11.03 4.14 -4.58
N LYS A 5 -11.24 4.19 -5.91
CA LYS A 5 -11.96 3.19 -6.72
C LYS A 5 -11.05 2.28 -7.55
N PHE A 6 -9.74 2.56 -7.58
CA PHE A 6 -8.79 1.76 -8.36
C PHE A 6 -8.61 0.32 -7.82
N ARG A 7 -9.13 0.02 -6.61
CA ARG A 7 -9.19 -1.33 -6.05
C ARG A 7 -10.62 -1.85 -5.99
N ASP A 8 -10.79 -3.08 -6.43
CA ASP A 8 -12.09 -3.75 -6.48
C ASP A 8 -12.58 -4.17 -5.08
N ALA A 9 -11.65 -4.51 -4.16
CA ALA A 9 -11.97 -4.90 -2.78
C ALA A 9 -10.75 -4.78 -1.84
N THR A 10 -11.03 -4.66 -0.54
CA THR A 10 -10.08 -4.90 0.54
C THR A 10 -10.63 -5.99 1.45
N GLN A 11 -9.75 -6.80 2.05
CA GLN A 11 -10.15 -7.86 2.97
C GLN A 11 -10.27 -7.35 4.41
N ASP A 12 -9.60 -6.25 4.72
CA ASP A 12 -9.48 -5.69 6.06
C ASP A 12 -9.44 -4.16 6.04
N PHE A 13 -9.71 -3.58 7.21
CA PHE A 13 -9.56 -2.17 7.48
C PHE A 13 -8.46 -1.96 8.52
N ASP A 14 -7.38 -1.32 8.09
CA ASP A 14 -6.34 -0.83 9.00
C ASP A 14 -6.82 0.43 9.71
N VAL A 15 -6.92 0.39 11.05
CA VAL A 15 -7.43 1.50 11.87
C VAL A 15 -6.55 1.77 13.08
N ILE A 16 -6.53 3.01 13.55
CA ILE A 16 -6.02 3.39 14.86
C ILE A 16 -7.23 3.61 15.77
N LEU A 17 -7.49 2.65 16.65
CA LEU A 17 -8.60 2.74 17.60
C LEU A 17 -8.15 3.47 18.87
N LYS A 18 -8.62 4.71 19.03
CA LYS A 18 -8.48 5.49 20.28
C LYS A 18 -9.83 5.46 21.02
N THR A 19 -10.15 4.32 21.64
CA THR A 19 -11.48 4.08 22.20
C THR A 19 -11.43 3.14 23.40
N VAL A 20 -12.59 2.94 24.04
CA VAL A 20 -12.75 2.00 25.15
C VAL A 20 -12.88 0.55 24.62
N SER A 21 -12.53 -0.43 25.45
CA SER A 21 -12.51 -1.86 25.10
C SER A 21 -13.85 -2.39 24.55
N SER A 22 -14.98 -1.83 25.01
CA SER A 22 -16.32 -2.19 24.53
C SER A 22 -16.53 -2.00 23.03
N VAL A 23 -15.81 -1.06 22.38
CA VAL A 23 -15.90 -0.86 20.93
C VAL A 23 -15.27 -2.02 20.17
N THR A 24 -14.17 -2.57 20.67
CA THR A 24 -13.55 -3.76 20.09
C THR A 24 -14.51 -4.98 20.14
N ASP A 25 -15.27 -5.12 21.21
CA ASP A 25 -16.24 -6.21 21.33
C ASP A 25 -17.41 -6.02 20.36
N ILE A 26 -17.86 -4.77 20.16
CA ILE A 26 -18.89 -4.44 19.15
C ILE A 26 -18.38 -4.76 17.74
N ILE A 27 -17.14 -4.43 17.40
CA ILE A 27 -16.52 -4.74 16.10
C ILE A 27 -16.51 -6.25 15.84
N LYS A 28 -16.12 -7.06 16.83
CA LYS A 28 -16.12 -8.52 16.74
C LYS A 28 -17.54 -9.10 16.59
N LYS A 29 -18.49 -8.59 17.39
CA LYS A 29 -19.88 -8.99 17.28
C LYS A 29 -20.46 -8.68 15.90
N PHE A 30 -20.18 -7.49 15.37
CA PHE A 30 -20.58 -7.12 14.02
C PHE A 30 -20.00 -8.08 12.96
N ALA A 31 -18.74 -8.47 13.10
CA ALA A 31 -18.11 -9.45 12.22
C ALA A 31 -18.87 -10.79 12.24
N ASP A 32 -19.12 -11.33 13.45
CA ASP A 32 -19.83 -12.59 13.63
C ASP A 32 -21.26 -12.55 13.03
N GLU A 33 -21.98 -11.44 13.20
CA GLU A 33 -23.34 -11.25 12.67
C GLU A 33 -23.40 -11.09 11.14
N ASN A 34 -22.33 -10.63 10.50
CA ASN A 34 -22.27 -10.36 9.06
C ASN A 34 -21.35 -11.32 8.29
N GLY A 35 -20.84 -12.38 8.92
CA GLY A 35 -19.99 -13.37 8.27
C GLY A 35 -18.64 -12.81 7.82
N LEU A 36 -18.13 -11.76 8.50
CA LEU A 36 -16.83 -11.17 8.22
C LEU A 36 -15.73 -11.87 9.06
N PRO A 37 -14.48 -11.85 8.61
CA PRO A 37 -13.35 -12.24 9.47
C PRO A 37 -13.35 -11.43 10.77
N ARG A 38 -12.99 -12.03 11.90
CA ARG A 38 -12.97 -11.32 13.20
C ARG A 38 -11.95 -10.20 13.27
N ASP A 39 -10.95 -10.24 12.42
CA ASP A 39 -9.89 -9.26 12.23
C ASP A 39 -10.12 -8.31 11.04
N TRP A 40 -11.35 -8.30 10.46
CA TRP A 40 -11.72 -7.44 9.34
C TRP A 40 -11.41 -5.95 9.59
N MET A 41 -11.43 -5.53 10.85
CA MET A 41 -10.99 -4.22 11.31
C MET A 41 -9.95 -4.42 12.41
N ASN A 42 -8.70 -4.09 12.12
CA ASN A 42 -7.58 -4.35 13.00
C ASN A 42 -6.60 -3.17 13.08
N SER A 43 -5.68 -3.23 14.02
CA SER A 43 -4.65 -2.21 14.23
C SER A 43 -3.24 -2.78 14.03
N ASP A 44 -3.10 -3.88 13.31
CA ASP A 44 -1.81 -4.56 13.17
C ASP A 44 -0.77 -3.73 12.41
N PHE A 45 -1.22 -2.83 11.54
CA PHE A 45 -0.32 -1.92 10.84
C PHE A 45 0.48 -1.00 11.78
N ILE A 46 0.02 -0.77 13.02
CA ILE A 46 0.76 -0.01 14.06
C ILE A 46 2.15 -0.62 14.33
N LYS A 47 2.32 -1.92 14.07
CA LYS A 47 3.59 -2.65 14.24
C LYS A 47 4.48 -2.61 12.99
N THR A 48 4.03 -1.97 11.92
CA THR A 48 4.74 -1.91 10.64
C THR A 48 5.49 -0.61 10.44
N ALA A 49 6.42 -0.58 9.48
CA ALA A 49 7.13 0.63 9.09
C ALA A 49 6.21 1.75 8.58
N SER A 50 5.02 1.41 8.09
CA SER A 50 4.04 2.39 7.59
C SER A 50 3.38 3.22 8.69
N TYR A 51 3.45 2.77 9.95
CA TYR A 51 2.88 3.51 11.07
C TYR A 51 3.76 4.69 11.47
N SER A 52 3.09 5.78 11.85
CA SER A 52 3.70 6.95 12.48
C SER A 52 2.71 7.57 13.46
N ASP A 53 3.20 8.00 14.63
CA ASP A 53 2.37 8.71 15.63
C ASP A 53 1.79 10.00 15.05
N MET A 54 2.44 10.60 14.06
CA MET A 54 1.99 11.78 13.35
C MET A 54 0.69 11.56 12.56
N LEU A 55 0.29 10.31 12.26
CA LEU A 55 -0.93 10.02 11.51
C LEU A 55 -2.18 10.61 12.15
N SER A 56 -2.24 10.66 13.47
CA SER A 56 -3.37 11.29 14.16
C SER A 56 -3.42 12.80 13.97
N GLU A 57 -2.28 13.47 13.83
CA GLU A 57 -2.20 14.91 13.62
C GLU A 57 -2.51 15.31 12.18
N VAL A 58 -2.03 14.51 11.22
CA VAL A 58 -2.19 14.80 9.79
C VAL A 58 -3.51 14.27 9.21
N SER A 59 -4.24 13.45 9.97
CA SER A 59 -5.54 12.95 9.56
C SER A 59 -6.57 14.07 9.52
N LYS A 60 -7.50 13.98 8.58
CA LYS A 60 -8.63 14.90 8.44
C LYS A 60 -9.92 14.26 8.93
N HIS A 61 -10.82 15.08 9.45
CA HIS A 61 -12.14 14.65 9.85
C HIS A 61 -12.91 14.10 8.65
N LEU A 62 -13.55 12.96 8.83
CA LEU A 62 -14.40 12.32 7.81
C LEU A 62 -15.87 12.38 8.25
N TRP A 63 -16.19 11.79 9.40
CA TRP A 63 -17.55 11.78 9.96
C TRP A 63 -17.53 11.92 11.47
N THR A 64 -18.65 12.46 11.98
CA THR A 64 -18.96 12.44 13.40
C THR A 64 -20.31 11.75 13.60
N LEU A 65 -20.34 10.74 14.45
CA LEU A 65 -21.52 9.95 14.77
C LEU A 65 -21.95 10.19 16.22
N ASN A 66 -23.23 9.91 16.52
CA ASN A 66 -23.80 9.97 17.86
C ASN A 66 -23.52 11.29 18.61
N ASN A 67 -23.85 12.43 18.01
CA ASN A 67 -23.68 13.76 18.61
C ASN A 67 -22.26 14.05 19.13
N GLY A 68 -21.25 13.57 18.42
CA GLY A 68 -19.84 13.81 18.77
C GLY A 68 -19.17 12.69 19.59
N THR A 69 -19.89 11.62 19.88
CA THR A 69 -19.33 10.50 20.67
C THR A 69 -18.29 9.69 19.88
N LEU A 70 -18.42 9.60 18.55
CA LEU A 70 -17.50 8.89 17.68
C LEU A 70 -17.07 9.80 16.54
N GLU A 71 -15.79 10.09 16.47
CA GLU A 71 -15.15 10.79 15.35
C GLU A 71 -14.37 9.80 14.51
N ILE A 72 -14.65 9.79 13.20
CA ILE A 72 -13.92 9.01 12.21
C ILE A 72 -13.06 9.97 11.40
N ARG A 73 -11.78 9.66 11.32
CA ARG A 73 -10.77 10.43 10.58
C ARG A 73 -10.11 9.57 9.52
N THR A 74 -9.63 10.20 8.46
CA THR A 74 -8.88 9.54 7.38
C THR A 74 -7.62 10.33 7.07
N VAL A 75 -6.67 9.69 6.39
CA VAL A 75 -5.49 10.38 5.85
C VAL A 75 -5.72 10.76 4.40
N SER A 76 -5.14 11.88 3.97
CA SER A 76 -5.23 12.29 2.56
C SER A 76 -4.32 11.43 1.67
N GLY A 77 -4.57 11.49 0.35
CA GLY A 77 -3.82 10.73 -0.65
C GLY A 77 -2.31 10.90 -0.53
N VAL A 78 -1.82 12.11 -0.30
CA VAL A 78 -0.39 12.38 -0.15
C VAL A 78 0.25 11.62 1.02
N TYR A 79 -0.45 11.51 2.16
CA TYR A 79 0.04 10.73 3.30
C TYR A 79 -0.09 9.22 3.08
N LEU A 80 -1.15 8.76 2.39
CA LEU A 80 -1.27 7.37 1.96
C LEU A 80 -0.11 6.98 1.03
N ILE A 81 0.26 7.84 0.08
CA ILE A 81 1.44 7.64 -0.76
C ILE A 81 2.70 7.49 0.10
N ALA A 82 2.94 8.40 1.06
CA ALA A 82 4.10 8.31 1.94
C ALA A 82 4.14 6.98 2.73
N MET A 83 2.98 6.51 3.23
CA MET A 83 2.86 5.22 3.92
C MET A 83 3.17 4.01 3.01
N LYS A 84 2.77 4.08 1.74
CA LYS A 84 3.09 3.04 0.75
C LYS A 84 4.56 3.03 0.37
N LEU A 85 5.17 4.21 0.25
CA LEU A 85 6.59 4.35 -0.09
C LEU A 85 7.53 3.83 1.00
N ILE A 86 7.21 4.00 2.29
CA ILE A 86 8.03 3.45 3.38
C ILE A 86 7.84 1.93 3.49
N ALA A 87 6.63 1.40 3.20
CA ALA A 87 6.38 -0.03 3.18
C ALA A 87 7.11 -0.73 2.04
N HIS A 88 7.04 -0.18 0.83
CA HIS A 88 7.70 -0.57 -0.43
C HIS A 88 7.92 -2.08 -0.54
N ARG A 89 6.84 -2.84 -0.47
CA ARG A 89 6.87 -4.30 -0.54
C ARG A 89 6.63 -4.75 -1.97
N ASP A 90 7.63 -5.38 -2.59
CA ASP A 90 7.57 -5.84 -3.99
C ASP A 90 6.47 -6.90 -4.24
N TYR A 91 6.06 -7.60 -3.19
CA TYR A 91 5.03 -8.65 -3.25
C TYR A 91 3.62 -8.15 -2.89
N ARG A 92 3.47 -6.84 -2.67
CA ARG A 92 2.19 -6.18 -2.41
C ARG A 92 1.96 -5.08 -3.43
N ASN A 93 0.74 -4.59 -3.48
CA ASN A 93 0.36 -3.58 -4.46
C ASN A 93 0.79 -2.14 -4.05
N ASP A 94 1.92 -1.98 -3.34
CA ASP A 94 2.29 -0.68 -2.79
C ASP A 94 2.59 0.35 -3.89
N ILE A 95 3.23 -0.03 -4.97
CA ILE A 95 3.56 0.88 -6.07
C ILE A 95 2.35 1.14 -6.97
N SER A 96 1.57 0.12 -7.30
CA SER A 96 0.33 0.34 -8.05
C SER A 96 -0.66 1.20 -7.27
N ASP A 97 -0.70 1.10 -5.93
CA ASP A 97 -1.50 1.98 -5.09
C ASP A 97 -1.05 3.44 -5.17
N VAL A 98 0.27 3.70 -5.14
CA VAL A 98 0.81 5.06 -5.32
C VAL A 98 0.34 5.65 -6.64
N ILE A 99 0.47 4.87 -7.73
CA ILE A 99 0.04 5.33 -9.07
C ILE A 99 -1.48 5.53 -9.12
N GLY A 100 -2.26 4.60 -8.54
CA GLY A 100 -3.72 4.68 -8.48
C GLY A 100 -4.20 5.93 -7.75
N ILE A 101 -3.61 6.25 -6.60
CA ILE A 101 -3.91 7.47 -5.85
C ILE A 101 -3.61 8.72 -6.70
N LEU A 102 -2.44 8.79 -7.34
CA LEU A 102 -2.09 9.92 -8.20
C LEU A 102 -3.07 10.12 -9.36
N ILE A 103 -3.58 9.03 -9.94
CA ILE A 103 -4.57 9.08 -11.02
C ILE A 103 -5.89 9.65 -10.50
N GLU A 104 -6.43 9.08 -9.42
CA GLU A 104 -7.75 9.48 -8.92
C GLU A 104 -7.76 10.90 -8.34
N GLU A 105 -6.70 11.32 -7.65
CA GLU A 105 -6.56 12.70 -7.18
C GLU A 105 -6.55 13.69 -8.36
N ARG A 106 -5.83 13.39 -9.44
CA ARG A 106 -5.86 14.23 -10.65
C ARG A 106 -7.23 14.26 -11.34
N GLU A 107 -7.92 13.14 -11.39
CA GLU A 107 -9.28 13.07 -11.93
C GLU A 107 -10.29 13.84 -11.08
N ALA A 108 -10.02 13.94 -9.76
CA ALA A 108 -10.78 14.79 -8.84
C ALA A 108 -10.40 16.30 -8.92
N GLY A 109 -9.40 16.66 -9.75
CA GLY A 109 -8.92 18.03 -9.89
C GLY A 109 -7.81 18.41 -8.89
N GLU A 110 -7.35 17.48 -8.08
CA GLU A 110 -6.25 17.66 -7.13
C GLU A 110 -4.93 17.18 -7.77
N ASN A 111 -3.88 18.01 -7.67
CA ASN A 111 -2.58 17.65 -8.24
C ASN A 111 -1.55 17.48 -7.14
N ILE A 112 -1.31 16.24 -6.74
CA ILE A 112 -0.23 15.91 -5.80
C ILE A 112 1.12 16.04 -6.52
N THR A 113 1.97 16.94 -6.04
CA THR A 113 3.31 17.16 -6.58
C THR A 113 4.35 16.27 -5.89
N PHE A 114 5.53 16.17 -6.50
CA PHE A 114 6.67 15.49 -5.89
C PHE A 114 7.03 16.11 -4.53
N ASP A 115 7.04 17.43 -4.44
CA ASP A 115 7.40 18.14 -3.21
C ASP A 115 6.35 17.91 -2.09
N ASP A 116 5.07 17.79 -2.42
CA ASP A 116 4.04 17.41 -1.45
C ASP A 116 4.32 16.03 -0.85
N ILE A 117 4.70 15.06 -1.68
CA ILE A 117 5.04 13.70 -1.24
C ILE A 117 6.28 13.69 -0.36
N VAL A 118 7.34 14.42 -0.76
CA VAL A 118 8.57 14.55 0.03
C VAL A 118 8.28 15.16 1.40
N ASN A 119 7.49 16.23 1.45
CA ASN A 119 7.09 16.88 2.69
C ASN A 119 6.24 15.98 3.58
N ALA A 120 5.29 15.25 3.01
CA ALA A 120 4.46 14.30 3.76
C ALA A 120 5.29 13.15 4.32
N TYR A 121 6.19 12.59 3.54
CA TYR A 121 7.09 11.52 3.96
C TYR A 121 7.98 11.98 5.12
N LYS A 122 8.63 13.13 4.97
CA LYS A 122 9.48 13.71 6.01
C LYS A 122 8.69 14.03 7.29
N ARG A 123 7.46 14.51 7.15
CA ARG A 123 6.60 14.80 8.30
C ARG A 123 6.21 13.54 9.07
N LEU A 124 5.92 12.44 8.38
CA LEU A 124 5.58 11.18 9.03
C LEU A 124 6.77 10.47 9.67
N TYR A 125 7.93 10.45 8.98
CA TYR A 125 9.04 9.54 9.33
C TYR A 125 10.32 10.26 9.75
N SER A 126 10.37 11.59 9.70
CA SER A 126 11.52 12.41 10.07
C SER A 126 12.82 12.05 9.32
N CYS A 127 12.69 11.47 8.13
CA CYS A 127 13.80 11.12 7.25
C CYS A 127 13.48 11.45 5.80
N ASP A 128 14.48 11.42 4.94
CA ASP A 128 14.32 11.66 3.51
C ASP A 128 13.91 10.38 2.78
N ILE A 129 13.16 10.51 1.68
CA ILE A 129 12.83 9.39 0.79
C ILE A 129 14.15 8.83 0.20
N PRO A 130 14.34 7.50 0.15
CA PRO A 130 15.48 6.88 -0.51
C PRO A 130 15.63 7.37 -1.96
N LYS A 131 16.87 7.58 -2.43
CA LYS A 131 17.14 8.21 -3.74
C LYS A 131 16.43 7.54 -4.91
N GLU A 132 16.45 6.22 -4.96
CA GLU A 132 15.81 5.46 -6.05
C GLU A 132 14.28 5.61 -6.01
N THR A 133 13.69 5.53 -4.82
CA THR A 133 12.26 5.78 -4.61
C THR A 133 11.89 7.21 -4.99
N ALA A 134 12.70 8.20 -4.60
CA ALA A 134 12.48 9.61 -4.96
C ALA A 134 12.51 9.83 -6.48
N LYS A 135 13.45 9.17 -7.20
CA LYS A 135 13.50 9.22 -8.67
C LYS A 135 12.24 8.66 -9.31
N MET A 136 11.80 7.49 -8.87
CA MET A 136 10.57 6.84 -9.33
C MET A 136 9.33 7.72 -9.10
N VAL A 137 9.19 8.26 -7.90
CA VAL A 137 8.04 9.12 -7.54
C VAL A 137 8.04 10.41 -8.35
N ARG A 138 9.20 11.02 -8.57
CA ARG A 138 9.32 12.20 -9.43
C ARG A 138 8.84 11.88 -10.85
N GLU A 139 9.28 10.77 -11.42
CA GLU A 139 8.82 10.32 -12.73
C GLU A 139 7.29 10.20 -12.77
N PHE A 140 6.67 9.53 -11.79
CA PHE A 140 5.21 9.37 -11.75
C PHE A 140 4.46 10.71 -11.64
N THR A 141 4.98 11.65 -10.86
CA THR A 141 4.34 12.97 -10.72
C THR A 141 4.44 13.82 -11.98
N GLU A 142 5.43 13.60 -12.85
CA GLU A 142 5.66 14.31 -14.11
C GLU A 142 4.92 13.68 -15.31
N LEU A 143 4.51 12.39 -15.21
CA LEU A 143 3.79 11.72 -16.28
C LEU A 143 2.38 12.30 -16.47
N THR A 144 1.89 12.25 -17.72
CA THR A 144 0.47 12.54 -18.02
C THR A 144 -0.44 11.43 -17.51
N THR A 145 -1.69 11.75 -17.21
CA THR A 145 -2.66 10.74 -16.72
C THR A 145 -2.80 9.50 -17.61
N PRO A 146 -2.85 9.60 -18.97
CA PRO A 146 -2.86 8.41 -19.81
C PRO A 146 -1.63 7.51 -19.64
N LYS A 147 -0.44 8.10 -19.53
CA LYS A 147 0.79 7.33 -19.27
C LYS A 147 0.80 6.70 -17.87
N LEU A 148 0.32 7.42 -16.85
CA LEU A 148 0.16 6.85 -15.53
C LEU A 148 -0.78 5.63 -15.53
N LYS A 149 -1.89 5.67 -16.26
CA LYS A 149 -2.80 4.52 -16.39
C LYS A 149 -2.13 3.32 -17.06
N GLU A 150 -1.28 3.54 -18.06
CA GLU A 150 -0.48 2.47 -18.67
C GLU A 150 0.49 1.86 -17.66
N TYR A 151 1.22 2.68 -16.91
CA TYR A 151 2.11 2.23 -15.83
C TYR A 151 1.37 1.49 -14.73
N TYR A 152 0.20 1.99 -14.31
CA TYR A 152 -0.65 1.33 -13.33
C TYR A 152 -1.00 -0.09 -13.73
N ASN A 153 -1.49 -0.29 -14.95
CA ASN A 153 -1.87 -1.60 -15.44
C ASN A 153 -0.67 -2.56 -15.51
N LYS A 154 0.48 -2.09 -15.99
CA LYS A 154 1.71 -2.87 -16.05
C LYS A 154 2.18 -3.28 -14.66
N GLN A 155 2.18 -2.34 -13.71
CA GLN A 155 2.61 -2.59 -12.34
C GLN A 155 1.66 -3.53 -11.62
N LYS A 156 0.34 -3.30 -11.72
CA LYS A 156 -0.69 -4.17 -11.13
C LYS A 156 -0.55 -5.61 -11.62
N ASN A 157 -0.35 -5.82 -12.91
CA ASN A 157 -0.15 -7.14 -13.48
C ASN A 157 1.13 -7.82 -12.95
N SER A 158 2.23 -7.08 -12.87
CA SER A 158 3.50 -7.58 -12.31
C SER A 158 3.37 -7.98 -10.84
N GLU A 159 2.72 -7.16 -10.03
CA GLU A 159 2.47 -7.43 -8.61
C GLU A 159 1.56 -8.65 -8.41
N GLN A 160 0.52 -8.79 -9.25
CA GLN A 160 -0.39 -9.96 -9.22
C GLN A 160 0.34 -11.25 -9.62
N GLU A 161 1.17 -11.20 -10.66
CA GLU A 161 1.98 -12.34 -11.08
C GLU A 161 2.96 -12.77 -9.98
N PHE A 162 3.61 -11.81 -9.35
CA PHE A 162 4.52 -12.06 -8.25
C PHE A 162 3.79 -12.63 -7.02
N GLY A 163 2.65 -12.06 -6.64
CA GLY A 163 1.80 -12.56 -5.56
C GLY A 163 1.32 -13.99 -5.82
N GLY A 164 0.93 -14.31 -7.06
CA GLY A 164 0.56 -15.66 -7.47
C GLY A 164 1.71 -16.68 -7.29
N LYS A 165 2.94 -16.29 -7.61
CA LYS A 165 4.12 -17.14 -7.41
C LYS A 165 4.40 -17.40 -5.93
N ILE A 166 4.21 -16.41 -5.07
CA ILE A 166 4.33 -16.61 -3.60
C ILE A 166 3.31 -17.64 -3.11
N ILE A 167 2.05 -17.54 -3.55
CA ILE A 167 0.99 -18.49 -3.18
C ILE A 167 1.38 -19.89 -3.62
N THR A 168 1.81 -20.07 -4.88
CA THR A 168 2.27 -21.37 -5.39
C THR A 168 3.41 -21.93 -4.53
N TYR A 169 4.35 -21.09 -4.11
CA TYR A 169 5.48 -21.51 -3.28
C TYR A 169 5.03 -21.97 -1.88
N ILE A 170 3.98 -21.34 -1.33
CA ILE A 170 3.36 -21.78 -0.07
C ILE A 170 2.65 -23.12 -0.25
N ASP A 171 1.90 -23.28 -1.33
CA ASP A 171 1.16 -24.51 -1.64
C ASP A 171 2.10 -25.69 -1.88
N GLU A 172 3.31 -25.45 -2.40
CA GLU A 172 4.39 -26.45 -2.55
C GLU A 172 5.08 -26.81 -1.21
N GLY A 173 4.62 -26.28 -0.09
CA GLY A 173 5.06 -26.63 1.26
C GLY A 173 6.15 -25.72 1.84
N ALA A 174 6.43 -24.58 1.22
CA ALA A 174 7.31 -23.58 1.79
C ALA A 174 6.70 -22.96 3.05
N ASN A 175 7.36 -23.12 4.18
CA ASN A 175 6.93 -22.48 5.42
C ASN A 175 7.36 -21.00 5.43
N ILE A 176 6.46 -20.12 5.04
CA ILE A 176 6.69 -18.67 5.02
C ILE A 176 6.15 -18.07 6.32
N ASN A 177 6.99 -17.33 7.00
CA ASN A 177 6.64 -16.57 8.19
C ASN A 177 7.33 -15.20 8.17
N THR A 178 7.00 -14.34 9.13
CA THR A 178 7.56 -12.98 9.22
C THR A 178 9.08 -12.89 9.34
N ARG A 179 9.77 -14.01 9.65
CA ARG A 179 11.24 -14.04 9.81
C ARG A 179 11.97 -14.44 8.54
N ASN A 180 11.29 -15.13 7.62
CA ASN A 180 11.91 -15.64 6.38
C ASN A 180 11.22 -15.15 5.10
N VAL A 181 10.26 -14.25 5.21
CA VAL A 181 9.51 -13.77 4.04
C VAL A 181 10.42 -13.09 3.01
N GLU A 182 11.39 -12.29 3.47
CA GLU A 182 12.37 -11.63 2.59
C GLU A 182 13.28 -12.64 1.89
N ASP A 183 13.80 -13.63 2.61
CA ASP A 183 14.62 -14.70 2.02
C ASP A 183 13.84 -15.48 0.96
N VAL A 184 12.56 -15.73 1.19
CA VAL A 184 11.68 -16.42 0.24
C VAL A 184 11.43 -15.55 -0.99
N ILE A 185 11.20 -14.25 -0.81
CA ILE A 185 11.03 -13.29 -1.90
C ILE A 185 12.28 -13.24 -2.77
N GLU A 186 13.47 -13.16 -2.18
CA GLU A 186 14.72 -13.20 -2.91
C GLU A 186 14.91 -14.52 -3.69
N ALA A 187 14.56 -15.66 -3.07
CA ALA A 187 14.62 -16.96 -3.75
C ALA A 187 13.65 -17.03 -4.93
N ILE A 188 12.44 -16.47 -4.81
CA ILE A 188 11.48 -16.39 -5.92
C ILE A 188 12.01 -15.49 -7.02
N LYS A 189 12.53 -14.30 -6.70
CA LYS A 189 13.12 -13.38 -7.68
C LYS A 189 14.25 -14.05 -8.46
N ARG A 190 15.17 -14.70 -7.77
CA ARG A 190 16.27 -15.43 -8.42
C ARG A 190 15.79 -16.52 -9.37
N LYS A 191 14.80 -17.34 -8.98
CA LYS A 191 14.20 -18.35 -9.87
C LYS A 191 13.52 -17.72 -11.08
N MET A 192 12.87 -16.56 -10.92
CA MET A 192 12.28 -15.85 -12.06
C MET A 192 13.33 -15.35 -13.04
N GLU A 193 14.46 -14.86 -12.55
CA GLU A 193 15.59 -14.41 -13.37
C GLU A 193 16.24 -15.59 -14.12
N GLU A 194 16.42 -16.72 -13.46
CA GLU A 194 16.93 -17.96 -14.07
C GLU A 194 16.01 -18.45 -15.20
N GLN A 195 14.70 -18.50 -14.98
CA GLN A 195 13.72 -18.90 -16.00
C GLN A 195 13.62 -17.90 -17.17
N ALA A 196 13.79 -16.60 -16.91
CA ALA A 196 13.82 -15.56 -17.95
C ALA A 196 15.12 -15.62 -18.76
N GLY A 197 16.23 -16.10 -18.18
CA GLY A 197 17.52 -16.29 -18.87
C GLY A 197 17.56 -17.52 -19.76
N GLU A 198 16.74 -18.54 -19.49
CA GLU A 198 16.63 -19.77 -20.32
C GLU A 198 15.66 -19.63 -21.49
N GLY A 199 14.79 -18.62 -21.49
CA GLY A 199 13.80 -18.33 -22.54
C GLY A 199 14.18 -17.08 -23.34
N THR A 200 14.98 -17.25 -24.41
CA THR A 200 15.20 -16.31 -25.53
C THR A 200 15.17 -14.82 -25.20
N GLY A 201 16.31 -14.16 -25.43
CA GLY A 201 16.45 -12.70 -25.31
C GLY A 201 15.30 -11.91 -25.90
N ASN A 202 14.59 -11.22 -25.05
CA ASN A 202 14.14 -9.84 -25.30
C ASN A 202 13.55 -9.22 -24.03
N THR A 203 14.21 -8.17 -23.61
CA THR A 203 13.66 -6.99 -22.94
C THR A 203 13.06 -7.18 -21.54
N LEU A 204 13.88 -7.50 -20.58
CA LEU A 204 13.73 -6.92 -19.25
C LEU A 204 14.36 -5.52 -19.32
N CYS A 205 13.55 -4.47 -19.06
CA CYS A 205 14.09 -3.13 -18.82
C CYS A 205 15.04 -3.20 -17.63
N SER A 206 16.31 -3.35 -17.92
CA SER A 206 17.39 -3.16 -16.96
C SER A 206 17.44 -1.67 -16.63
N PHE A 207 16.97 -1.29 -15.46
CA PHE A 207 17.44 -0.07 -14.83
C PHE A 207 18.87 -0.33 -14.36
N LYS A 208 19.83 -0.19 -15.27
CA LYS A 208 21.23 0.01 -14.91
C LYS A 208 21.56 1.46 -15.16
N THR A 209 22.05 2.08 -14.04
CA THR A 209 22.79 3.35 -13.89
C THR A 209 22.19 4.58 -14.56
#